data_b4efe0d00359fdbafcf90ec58b578c4a
#
_entry.id   b4efe0d00359fdbafcf90ec58b578c4a
#
_cell.length_a   1.000
_cell.length_b   1.000
_cell.length_c   1.000
_cell.angle_alpha   90.00
_cell.angle_beta   90.00
_cell.angle_gamma   90.00
#
_symmetry.space_group_name_H-M   'P 1'
#
loop_
_entity.id
_entity.type
_entity.pdbx_description
1 polymer ?
#
loop_
_entity_poly.entity_id
_entity_poly.type
_entity_poly.pdbx_seq_one_letter_code
_entity_poly.pdbx_strand_id
1 'polypeptide(L)'
;MMETEPLTRRIVIFGATGDLCKRKLIPALYELWKKELLPHNILIVGASRREHTKESWLKHLGNYPEDFCHWLDFRCCDLDNQQSLMHLHDESADTTYFLSVPPERYENAIINLKEAGFLD
;
A
#
# COMPACT_ATOMS: atom_id res chain seq x y z
N MET A 1 -24.97 -24.47 -0.23
CA MET A 1 -24.67 -23.11 0.25
C MET A 1 -23.39 -22.62 -0.38
N MET A 2 -23.45 -21.46 -0.89
CA MET A 2 -22.24 -20.86 -1.44
C MET A 2 -21.50 -20.07 -0.39
N GLU A 3 -20.25 -20.43 -0.18
CA GLU A 3 -19.41 -19.61 0.63
C GLU A 3 -18.88 -18.48 -0.23
N THR A 4 -19.13 -17.27 0.21
CA THR A 4 -18.47 -16.13 -0.37
C THR A 4 -17.06 -16.08 0.18
N GLU A 5 -16.07 -16.15 -0.70
CA GLU A 5 -14.71 -15.91 -0.26
C GLU A 5 -14.61 -14.48 0.28
N PRO A 6 -13.94 -14.30 1.41
CA PRO A 6 -13.72 -12.96 1.90
C PRO A 6 -12.94 -12.15 0.87
N LEU A 7 -13.32 -10.89 0.71
CA LEU A 7 -12.56 -9.98 -0.12
C LEU A 7 -11.12 -9.93 0.34
N THR A 8 -10.19 -9.90 -0.59
CA THR A 8 -8.79 -9.66 -0.26
C THR A 8 -8.68 -8.27 0.36
N ARG A 9 -7.99 -8.18 1.50
CA ARG A 9 -7.78 -6.91 2.16
C ARG A 9 -6.44 -6.35 1.75
N ARG A 10 -6.42 -5.07 1.42
CA ARG A 10 -5.20 -4.37 1.03
C ARG A 10 -5.00 -3.13 1.87
N ILE A 11 -3.74 -2.89 2.19
CA ILE A 11 -3.29 -1.59 2.65
C ILE A 11 -2.38 -1.04 1.55
N VAL A 12 -2.69 0.13 1.03
CA VAL A 12 -1.87 0.79 0.02
C VAL A 12 -1.24 2.02 0.67
N ILE A 13 0.09 2.08 0.61
CA ILE A 13 0.86 3.18 1.20
C ILE A 13 1.45 4.00 0.07
N PHE A 14 0.91 5.20 -0.14
CA PHE A 14 1.49 6.15 -1.09
C PHE A 14 2.65 6.88 -0.44
N GLY A 15 3.73 7.07 -1.18
CA GLY A 15 4.97 7.59 -0.63
C GLY A 15 5.82 6.50 0.03
N ALA A 16 5.74 5.30 -0.50
CA ALA A 16 6.35 4.12 0.12
C ALA A 16 7.87 4.13 0.17
N THR A 17 8.51 5.00 -0.60
CA THR A 17 9.98 5.12 -0.59
C THR A 17 10.48 6.18 0.38
N GLY A 18 9.56 6.87 1.09
CA GLY A 18 9.92 7.92 2.04
C GLY A 18 10.25 7.41 3.43
N ASP A 19 10.77 8.32 4.26
CA ASP A 19 11.20 8.01 5.62
C ASP A 19 10.06 7.55 6.53
N LEU A 20 8.88 8.16 6.39
CA LEU A 20 7.75 7.80 7.24
C LEU A 20 7.35 6.35 7.06
N CYS A 21 7.29 5.90 5.81
CA CYS A 21 6.97 4.50 5.51
C CYS A 21 8.03 3.57 6.08
N LYS A 22 9.29 3.86 5.82
CA LYS A 22 10.40 3.01 6.24
C LYS A 22 10.55 2.95 7.76
N ARG A 23 10.44 4.10 8.43
CA ARG A 23 10.76 4.21 9.86
C ARG A 23 9.57 3.99 10.79
N LYS A 24 8.35 4.22 10.29
CA LYS A 24 7.16 4.19 11.14
C LYS A 24 6.11 3.20 10.67
N LEU A 25 5.69 3.29 9.40
CA LEU A 25 4.54 2.52 8.94
C LEU A 25 4.85 1.03 8.81
N ILE A 26 5.92 0.68 8.14
CA ILE A 26 6.28 -0.72 7.95
C ILE A 26 6.66 -1.37 9.29
N PRO A 27 7.47 -0.75 10.15
CA PRO A 27 7.74 -1.34 11.48
C PRO A 27 6.48 -1.55 12.31
N ALA A 28 5.53 -0.61 12.27
CA ALA A 28 4.27 -0.75 13.00
C ALA A 28 3.44 -1.91 12.44
N LEU A 29 3.35 -2.02 11.12
CA LEU A 29 2.62 -3.13 10.49
C LEU A 29 3.29 -4.47 10.79
N TYR A 30 4.61 -4.52 10.82
CA TYR A 30 5.34 -5.71 11.19
C TYR A 30 5.03 -6.14 12.63
N GLU A 31 5.00 -5.19 13.57
CA GLU A 31 4.65 -5.50 14.95
C GLU A 31 3.23 -6.04 15.08
N LEU A 32 2.28 -5.43 14.36
CA LEU A 32 0.90 -5.92 14.34
C LEU A 32 0.80 -7.32 13.73
N TRP A 33 1.57 -7.56 12.68
CA TRP A 33 1.61 -8.87 12.03
C TRP A 33 2.17 -9.94 12.97
N LYS A 34 3.25 -9.65 13.67
CA LYS A 34 3.84 -10.59 14.64
C LYS A 34 2.87 -10.95 15.76
N LYS A 35 2.04 -10.00 16.18
CA LYS A 35 1.06 -10.19 17.25
C LYS A 35 -0.25 -10.76 16.74
N GLU A 36 -0.32 -11.11 15.47
CA GLU A 36 -1.52 -11.65 14.84
C GLU A 36 -2.73 -10.72 14.94
N LEU A 37 -2.48 -9.41 14.92
CA LEU A 37 -3.51 -8.37 14.99
C LEU A 37 -3.94 -7.87 13.62
N LEU A 38 -3.29 -8.32 12.54
CA LEU A 38 -3.71 -8.03 11.18
C LEU A 38 -4.55 -9.19 10.63
N PRO A 39 -5.48 -8.91 9.69
CA PRO A 39 -6.20 -9.98 9.00
C PRO A 39 -5.24 -10.95 8.32
N HIS A 40 -5.64 -12.22 8.25
CA HIS A 40 -4.80 -13.27 7.68
C HIS A 40 -4.49 -13.08 6.19
N ASN A 41 -5.38 -12.42 5.47
CA ASN A 41 -5.29 -12.28 4.01
C ASN A 41 -4.99 -10.83 3.61
N ILE A 42 -4.21 -10.11 4.41
CA ILE A 42 -3.89 -8.73 4.11
C ILE A 42 -2.66 -8.64 3.20
N LEU A 43 -2.76 -7.81 2.18
CA LEU A 43 -1.65 -7.48 1.31
C LEU A 43 -1.26 -6.02 1.56
N ILE A 44 0.03 -5.78 1.77
CA ILE A 44 0.56 -4.44 2.00
C ILE A 44 1.28 -4.01 0.74
N VAL A 45 0.74 -2.99 0.07
CA VAL A 45 1.26 -2.51 -1.22
C VAL A 45 1.89 -1.15 -1.01
N GLY A 46 3.20 -1.08 -1.24
CA GLY A 46 3.88 0.20 -1.32
C GLY A 46 3.73 0.79 -2.71
N ALA A 47 3.38 2.05 -2.79
CA ALA A 47 3.21 2.75 -4.05
C ALA A 47 4.05 4.03 -4.06
N SER A 48 4.80 4.24 -5.13
CA SER A 48 5.65 5.42 -5.29
C SER A 48 5.85 5.68 -6.77
N ARG A 49 6.06 6.94 -7.13
CA ARG A 49 6.42 7.30 -8.50
C ARG A 49 7.86 6.92 -8.84
N ARG A 50 8.69 6.64 -7.85
CA ARG A 50 10.05 6.15 -8.08
C ARG A 50 10.01 4.70 -8.50
N GLU A 51 10.82 4.34 -9.48
CA GLU A 51 10.89 2.97 -9.95
C GLU A 51 11.67 2.10 -8.97
N HIS A 52 11.00 1.10 -8.46
CA HIS A 52 11.61 0.04 -7.67
C HIS A 52 11.00 -1.28 -8.09
N THR A 53 11.77 -2.34 -7.98
CA THR A 53 11.19 -3.67 -7.96
C THR A 53 10.77 -3.98 -6.52
N LYS A 54 10.00 -5.05 -6.34
CA LYS A 54 9.70 -5.52 -4.99
C LYS A 54 10.99 -5.77 -4.20
N GLU A 55 11.97 -6.41 -4.82
CA GLU A 55 13.24 -6.74 -4.17
C GLU A 55 14.01 -5.50 -3.75
N SER A 56 14.10 -4.50 -4.63
CA SER A 56 14.84 -3.27 -4.30
C SER A 56 14.14 -2.47 -3.22
N TRP A 57 12.81 -2.47 -3.21
CA TRP A 57 12.04 -1.80 -2.17
C TRP A 57 12.22 -2.50 -0.83
N LEU A 58 12.18 -3.84 -0.80
CA LEU A 58 12.41 -4.60 0.43
C LEU A 58 13.78 -4.31 1.01
N LYS A 59 14.82 -4.21 0.17
CA LYS A 59 16.16 -3.83 0.64
C LYS A 59 16.18 -2.43 1.23
N HIS A 60 15.45 -1.51 0.62
CA HIS A 60 15.31 -0.14 1.12
C HIS A 60 14.66 -0.11 2.50
N LEU A 61 13.65 -0.95 2.72
CA LEU A 61 12.93 -0.99 4.00
C LEU A 61 13.80 -1.52 5.15
N GLY A 62 14.68 -2.46 4.88
CA GLY A 62 15.52 -3.08 5.88
C GLY A 62 15.34 -4.59 5.93
N ASN A 63 15.84 -5.21 7.00
CA ASN A 63 15.77 -6.66 7.14
C ASN A 63 14.49 -7.09 7.83
N TYR A 64 13.61 -7.75 7.10
CA TYR A 64 12.40 -8.36 7.63
C TYR A 64 12.36 -9.84 7.27
N PRO A 65 11.71 -10.69 8.09
CA PRO A 65 11.58 -12.11 7.76
C PRO A 65 10.85 -12.34 6.45
N GLU A 66 11.22 -13.42 5.74
CA GLU A 66 10.57 -13.78 4.48
C GLU A 66 9.05 -13.94 4.62
N ASP A 67 8.60 -14.48 5.74
CA ASP A 67 7.16 -14.67 6.00
C ASP A 67 6.41 -13.36 5.95
N PHE A 68 6.98 -12.31 6.52
CA PHE A 68 6.38 -10.97 6.45
C PHE A 68 6.51 -10.39 5.05
N CYS A 69 7.67 -10.50 4.43
CA CYS A 69 7.92 -9.98 3.08
C CYS A 69 6.99 -10.60 2.03
N HIS A 70 6.52 -11.81 2.26
CA HIS A 70 5.54 -12.46 1.39
C HIS A 70 4.27 -11.63 1.23
N TRP A 71 3.87 -10.88 2.25
CA TRP A 71 2.67 -10.06 2.23
C TRP A 71 2.90 -8.62 1.77
N LEU A 72 4.13 -8.30 1.36
CA LEU A 72 4.49 -6.99 0.85
C LEU A 72 4.57 -7.03 -0.68
N ASP A 73 4.10 -5.98 -1.33
CA ASP A 73 4.25 -5.80 -2.77
C ASP A 73 4.56 -4.35 -3.07
N PHE A 74 5.09 -4.07 -4.24
CA PHE A 74 5.41 -2.72 -4.66
C PHE A 74 4.82 -2.43 -6.02
N ARG A 75 4.22 -1.25 -6.17
CA ARG A 75 3.71 -0.76 -7.45
C ARG A 75 4.25 0.63 -7.72
N CYS A 76 4.78 0.82 -8.92
CA CYS A 76 5.13 2.17 -9.37
C CYS A 76 3.84 2.90 -9.70
N CYS A 77 3.56 3.97 -8.97
CA CYS A 77 2.30 4.69 -9.12
C CYS A 77 2.48 6.16 -8.74
N ASP A 78 2.01 7.05 -9.61
CA ASP A 78 2.10 8.48 -9.39
C ASP A 78 0.75 9.05 -9.01
N LEU A 79 0.65 9.62 -7.81
CA LEU A 79 -0.58 10.26 -7.32
C LEU A 79 -1.05 11.41 -8.20
N ASP A 80 -0.16 12.02 -8.97
CA ASP A 80 -0.49 13.11 -9.87
C ASP A 80 -0.95 12.63 -11.24
N ASN A 81 -0.98 11.31 -11.47
CA ASN A 81 -1.34 10.72 -12.75
C ASN A 81 -2.51 9.75 -12.57
N GLN A 82 -3.69 10.16 -13.03
CA GLN A 82 -4.92 9.36 -12.87
C GLN A 82 -4.84 7.99 -13.55
N GLN A 83 -4.19 7.89 -14.70
CA GLN A 83 -4.04 6.61 -15.37
C GLN A 83 -3.19 5.64 -14.55
N SER A 84 -2.14 6.15 -13.93
CA SER A 84 -1.30 5.36 -13.04
C SER A 84 -2.11 4.84 -11.84
N LEU A 85 -2.97 5.68 -11.29
CA LEU A 85 -3.86 5.29 -10.18
C LEU A 85 -4.88 4.24 -10.62
N MET A 86 -5.42 4.36 -11.81
CA MET A 86 -6.41 3.39 -12.31
C MET A 86 -5.83 1.98 -12.41
N HIS A 87 -4.55 1.85 -12.72
CA HIS A 87 -3.89 0.54 -12.74
C HIS A 87 -3.75 -0.09 -11.35
N LEU A 88 -3.77 0.73 -10.31
CA LEU A 88 -3.67 0.26 -8.93
C LEU A 88 -5.04 -0.10 -8.36
N HIS A 89 -6.11 0.46 -8.91
CA HIS A 89 -7.47 0.25 -8.40
C HIS A 89 -7.90 -1.20 -8.56
N ASP A 90 -8.48 -1.75 -7.49
CA ASP A 90 -9.00 -3.12 -7.48
C ASP A 90 -10.31 -3.14 -6.70
N GLU A 91 -11.42 -3.24 -7.42
CA GLU A 91 -12.76 -3.27 -6.82
C GLU A 91 -13.03 -4.54 -6.02
N SER A 92 -12.27 -5.60 -6.29
CA SER A 92 -12.44 -6.87 -5.59
C SER A 92 -11.76 -6.89 -4.22
N ALA A 93 -11.01 -5.85 -3.88
CA ALA A 93 -10.27 -5.76 -2.64
C ALA A 93 -10.88 -4.70 -1.72
N ASP A 94 -10.92 -5.01 -0.43
CA ASP A 94 -11.21 -4.03 0.61
C ASP A 94 -9.91 -3.31 0.94
N THR A 95 -9.80 -2.04 0.57
CA THR A 95 -8.53 -1.32 0.59
C THR A 95 -8.56 -0.13 1.54
N THR A 96 -7.53 -0.05 2.37
CA THR A 96 -7.23 1.11 3.22
C THR A 96 -6.03 1.84 2.62
N TYR A 97 -6.10 3.16 2.52
CA TYR A 97 -5.06 3.98 1.92
C TYR A 97 -4.37 4.82 2.98
N PHE A 98 -3.04 4.79 2.96
CA PHE A 98 -2.21 5.70 3.75
C PHE A 98 -1.51 6.67 2.83
N LEU A 99 -1.69 7.97 3.07
CA LEU A 99 -1.00 9.02 2.33
C LEU A 99 0.25 9.43 3.11
N SER A 100 1.36 8.80 2.78
CA SER A 100 2.66 9.11 3.38
C SER A 100 3.42 10.09 2.50
N VAL A 101 2.77 11.21 2.18
CA VAL A 101 3.29 12.29 1.33
C VAL A 101 3.21 13.59 2.11
N PRO A 102 3.94 14.64 1.69
CA PRO A 102 3.86 15.93 2.38
C PRO A 102 2.42 16.46 2.45
N PRO A 103 2.02 17.12 3.56
CA PRO A 103 0.64 17.58 3.73
C PRO A 103 0.14 18.50 2.63
N GLU A 104 1.00 19.30 2.03
CA GLU A 104 0.64 20.20 0.93
C GLU A 104 0.19 19.44 -0.32
N ARG A 105 0.43 18.15 -0.40
CA ARG A 105 0.01 17.32 -1.53
C ARG A 105 -1.29 16.56 -1.28
N TYR A 106 -1.83 16.61 -0.07
CA TYR A 106 -3.00 15.82 0.30
C TYR A 106 -4.23 16.17 -0.53
N GLU A 107 -4.49 17.46 -0.73
CA GLU A 107 -5.68 17.87 -1.47
C GLU A 107 -5.68 17.33 -2.89
N ASN A 108 -4.58 17.51 -3.62
CA ASN A 108 -4.47 17.02 -4.98
C ASN A 108 -4.51 15.49 -5.03
N ALA A 109 -3.89 14.83 -4.07
CA ALA A 109 -3.90 13.37 -3.99
C ALA A 109 -5.33 12.85 -3.81
N ILE A 110 -6.10 13.45 -2.92
CA ILE A 110 -7.48 13.04 -2.66
C ILE A 110 -8.36 13.27 -3.88
N ILE A 111 -8.20 14.41 -4.56
CA ILE A 111 -8.94 14.71 -5.78
C ILE A 111 -8.64 13.69 -6.86
N ASN A 112 -7.38 13.37 -7.08
CA ASN A 112 -6.97 12.39 -8.08
C ASN A 112 -7.46 10.99 -7.76
N LEU A 113 -7.41 10.58 -6.50
CA LEU A 113 -7.95 9.29 -6.06
C LEU A 113 -9.45 9.20 -6.31
N LYS A 114 -10.18 10.26 -6.01
CA LYS A 114 -11.61 10.30 -6.26
C LYS A 114 -11.93 10.18 -7.75
N GLU A 115 -11.24 10.94 -8.58
CA GLU A 115 -11.47 10.94 -10.03
C GLU A 115 -11.05 9.62 -10.67
N ALA A 116 -10.10 8.90 -10.09
CA ALA A 116 -9.68 7.58 -10.56
C ALA A 116 -10.62 6.45 -10.09
N GLY A 117 -11.63 6.76 -9.29
CA GLY A 117 -12.63 5.79 -8.83
C GLY A 117 -12.30 5.10 -7.51
N PHE A 118 -11.28 5.56 -6.80
CA PHE A 118 -10.88 4.97 -5.51
C PHE A 118 -11.80 5.35 -4.37
N LEU A 119 -12.42 6.51 -4.48
CA LEU A 119 -13.32 7.04 -3.46
C LEU A 119 -14.69 7.28 -4.09
N ASP A 120 -15.72 6.90 -3.39
CA ASP A 120 -17.10 7.12 -3.85
C ASP A 120 -17.57 8.52 -3.57
#